data_0646a48ae985ef491a2feef862db4890
#
_entry.id   0646a48ae985ef491a2feef862db4890
#
_cell.length_a   1.000
_cell.length_b   1.000
_cell.length_c   1.000
_cell.angle_alpha   90.00
_cell.angle_beta   90.00
_cell.angle_gamma   90.00
#
_symmetry.space_group_name_H-M   'P 1'
#
loop_
_entity.id
_entity.type
_entity.pdbx_description
1 polymer ?
#
loop_
_entity_poly.entity_id
_entity_poly.type
_entity_poly.pdbx_seq_one_letter_code
_entity_poly.pdbx_strand_id
1 'polypeptide(L)'
;MNYEKYFEETINKIKKEGRYRVFIDILRNVQNFPSATKYNDKNEASDQVTVWCSNDYLGMGQNTNVINAMKKALDTCGAGSGGTRNISGTTHYHVLLEKELADLHNKESALLFTSGYISNEATLSTLASTLPNCYVFSDELNHSSMIQGIRASGAKKIIFKHNDVKDLQKKIKELDKDIPKIIAFESVYS
;
A
#
# COMPACT_ATOMS: atom_id res chain seq x y z
N MET A 1 -7.96 27.38 -24.59
CA MET A 1 -7.67 25.95 -24.51
C MET A 1 -8.90 25.28 -23.91
N ASN A 2 -9.43 24.22 -24.51
CA ASN A 2 -10.63 23.52 -24.00
C ASN A 2 -10.17 22.29 -23.22
N TYR A 3 -10.06 22.41 -21.91
CA TYR A 3 -9.60 21.33 -21.02
C TYR A 3 -10.59 20.15 -20.97
N GLU A 4 -11.91 20.40 -21.01
CA GLU A 4 -12.93 19.34 -20.99
C GLU A 4 -12.73 18.37 -22.15
N LYS A 5 -12.52 18.90 -23.36
CA LYS A 5 -12.26 18.08 -24.55
C LYS A 5 -11.06 17.13 -24.36
N TYR A 6 -9.96 17.61 -23.78
CA TYR A 6 -8.78 16.75 -23.53
C TYR A 6 -9.06 15.64 -22.51
N PHE A 7 -9.82 15.96 -21.45
CA PHE A 7 -10.19 14.97 -20.45
C PHE A 7 -11.16 13.93 -21.00
N GLU A 8 -12.17 14.35 -21.78
CA GLU A 8 -13.10 13.45 -22.45
C GLU A 8 -12.40 12.51 -23.45
N GLU A 9 -11.51 13.04 -24.27
CA GLU A 9 -10.73 12.25 -25.22
C GLU A 9 -9.88 11.20 -24.48
N THR A 10 -9.25 11.58 -23.36
CA THR A 10 -8.46 10.68 -22.54
C THR A 10 -9.31 9.59 -21.89
N ILE A 11 -10.46 9.94 -21.32
CA ILE A 11 -11.42 8.99 -20.74
C ILE A 11 -11.93 8.02 -21.81
N ASN A 12 -12.28 8.52 -22.99
CA ASN A 12 -12.76 7.70 -24.10
C ASN A 12 -11.69 6.74 -24.60
N LYS A 13 -10.42 7.15 -24.62
CA LYS A 13 -9.30 6.27 -24.92
C LYS A 13 -9.19 5.13 -23.91
N ILE A 14 -9.24 5.44 -22.61
CA ILE A 14 -9.17 4.44 -21.52
C ILE A 14 -10.35 3.46 -21.60
N LYS A 15 -11.57 3.96 -21.95
CA LYS A 15 -12.75 3.12 -22.15
C LYS A 15 -12.58 2.17 -23.35
N LYS A 16 -12.05 2.66 -24.47
CA LYS A 16 -11.78 1.84 -25.67
C LYS A 16 -10.73 0.76 -25.42
N GLU A 17 -9.76 1.04 -24.56
CA GLU A 17 -8.71 0.10 -24.17
C GLU A 17 -9.17 -0.91 -23.10
N GLY A 18 -10.43 -0.86 -22.65
CA GLY A 18 -10.95 -1.73 -21.60
C GLY A 18 -10.36 -1.50 -20.21
N ARG A 19 -9.66 -0.39 -19.99
CA ARG A 19 -9.00 -0.03 -18.74
C ARG A 19 -9.81 0.89 -17.83
N TYR A 20 -10.98 1.32 -18.27
CA TYR A 20 -11.85 2.14 -17.45
C TYR A 20 -12.48 1.32 -16.34
N ARG A 21 -12.19 1.69 -15.10
CA ARG A 21 -12.71 0.99 -13.91
C ARG A 21 -13.91 1.76 -13.35
N VAL A 22 -14.99 1.03 -13.08
CA VAL A 22 -16.16 1.54 -12.38
C VAL A 22 -16.07 1.05 -10.93
N PHE A 23 -16.21 1.97 -9.98
CA PHE A 23 -16.26 1.63 -8.57
C PHE A 23 -17.65 1.07 -8.23
N ILE A 24 -17.69 -0.06 -7.55
CA ILE A 24 -18.93 -0.68 -7.09
C ILE A 24 -19.14 -0.26 -5.65
N ASP A 25 -20.29 0.33 -5.36
CA ASP A 25 -20.70 0.69 -4.01
C ASP A 25 -21.19 -0.56 -3.27
N ILE A 26 -20.49 -0.95 -2.22
CA ILE A 26 -20.80 -2.14 -1.41
C ILE A 26 -20.72 -1.84 0.08
N LEU A 27 -21.68 -2.34 0.83
CA LEU A 27 -21.65 -2.39 2.29
C LEU A 27 -21.33 -3.82 2.72
N ARG A 28 -20.19 -4.00 3.38
CA ARG A 28 -19.80 -5.29 3.96
C ARG A 28 -20.53 -5.52 5.28
N ASN A 29 -21.15 -6.67 5.41
CA ASN A 29 -21.91 -7.03 6.61
C ASN A 29 -21.00 -7.77 7.61
N VAL A 30 -20.85 -7.22 8.81
CA VAL A 30 -20.23 -7.95 9.94
C VAL A 30 -21.03 -9.24 10.16
N GLN A 31 -20.39 -10.36 10.41
CA GLN A 31 -20.98 -11.71 10.59
C GLN A 31 -21.40 -12.43 9.29
N ASN A 32 -21.38 -11.80 8.13
CA ASN A 32 -21.76 -12.44 6.87
C ASN A 32 -20.70 -12.29 5.76
N PHE A 33 -19.44 -12.07 6.14
CA PHE A 33 -18.34 -12.05 5.19
C PHE A 33 -18.16 -13.45 4.57
N PRO A 34 -17.92 -13.59 3.24
CA PRO A 34 -17.57 -12.52 2.27
C PRO A 34 -18.76 -11.84 1.59
N SER A 35 -19.98 -11.97 2.08
CA SER A 35 -21.16 -11.33 1.49
C SER A 35 -21.17 -9.82 1.78
N ALA A 36 -21.64 -9.06 0.80
CA ALA A 36 -21.84 -7.63 0.89
C ALA A 36 -23.12 -7.22 0.15
N THR A 37 -23.72 -6.14 0.59
CA THR A 37 -24.88 -5.54 -0.08
C THR A 37 -24.38 -4.51 -1.09
N LYS A 38 -24.76 -4.65 -2.36
CA LYS A 38 -24.49 -3.67 -3.40
C LYS A 38 -25.56 -2.58 -3.39
N TYR A 39 -25.13 -1.34 -3.59
CA TYR A 39 -26.01 -0.19 -3.72
C TYR A 39 -25.99 0.35 -5.16
N ASN A 40 -27.11 0.91 -5.59
CA ASN A 40 -27.26 1.60 -6.87
C ASN A 40 -27.00 3.11 -6.72
N ASP A 41 -26.99 3.84 -7.83
CA ASP A 41 -26.75 5.30 -7.88
C ASP A 41 -27.80 6.11 -7.10
N LYS A 42 -28.93 5.51 -6.70
CA LYS A 42 -29.97 6.12 -5.88
C LYS A 42 -29.81 5.82 -4.40
N ASN A 43 -28.69 5.19 -4.01
CA ASN A 43 -28.43 4.76 -2.64
C ASN A 43 -29.44 3.71 -2.11
N GLU A 44 -29.97 2.87 -3.01
CA GLU A 44 -30.87 1.78 -2.68
C GLU A 44 -30.13 0.45 -2.77
N ALA A 45 -30.37 -0.45 -1.79
CA ALA A 45 -29.81 -1.79 -1.84
C ALA A 45 -30.38 -2.56 -3.07
N SER A 46 -29.50 -3.04 -3.94
CA SER A 46 -29.89 -3.72 -5.17
C SER A 46 -29.69 -5.23 -5.10
N ASP A 47 -28.48 -5.66 -4.73
CA ASP A 47 -28.10 -7.06 -4.82
C ASP A 47 -27.22 -7.49 -3.63
N GLN A 48 -27.22 -8.79 -3.35
CA GLN A 48 -26.20 -9.42 -2.52
C GLN A 48 -25.06 -9.89 -3.43
N VAL A 49 -23.83 -9.53 -3.08
CA VAL A 49 -22.63 -9.92 -3.82
C VAL A 49 -21.62 -10.62 -2.92
N THR A 50 -20.81 -11.51 -3.50
CA THR A 50 -19.71 -12.15 -2.81
C THR A 50 -18.40 -11.43 -3.15
N VAL A 51 -17.68 -10.97 -2.13
CA VAL A 51 -16.38 -10.28 -2.30
C VAL A 51 -15.27 -11.32 -2.37
N TRP A 52 -14.72 -11.51 -3.58
CA TRP A 52 -13.60 -12.42 -3.83
C TRP A 52 -12.23 -11.75 -3.70
N CYS A 53 -12.16 -10.42 -3.83
CA CYS A 53 -10.93 -9.64 -3.73
C CYS A 53 -10.98 -8.77 -2.47
N SER A 54 -10.26 -9.15 -1.43
CA SER A 54 -10.16 -8.39 -0.18
C SER A 54 -8.75 -8.49 0.36
N ASN A 55 -8.25 -7.40 0.95
CA ASN A 55 -6.99 -7.39 1.70
C ASN A 55 -7.16 -7.90 3.14
N ASP A 56 -8.40 -8.12 3.59
CA ASP A 56 -8.71 -8.71 4.90
C ASP A 56 -8.68 -10.26 4.82
N TYR A 57 -7.49 -10.81 4.55
CA TYR A 57 -7.29 -12.25 4.34
C TYR A 57 -7.70 -13.13 5.53
N LEU A 58 -7.61 -12.60 6.73
CA LEU A 58 -7.92 -13.32 7.98
C LEU A 58 -9.29 -12.95 8.56
N GLY A 59 -10.03 -12.04 7.91
CA GLY A 59 -11.32 -11.57 8.41
C GLY A 59 -11.22 -10.77 9.71
N MET A 60 -10.05 -10.22 10.02
CA MET A 60 -9.82 -9.50 11.28
C MET A 60 -10.63 -8.21 11.38
N GLY A 61 -10.97 -7.58 10.26
CA GLY A 61 -11.88 -6.43 10.24
C GLY A 61 -13.27 -6.71 10.79
N GLN A 62 -13.65 -7.99 10.95
CA GLN A 62 -14.94 -8.43 11.49
C GLN A 62 -14.80 -9.18 12.83
N ASN A 63 -13.58 -9.33 13.32
CA ASN A 63 -13.35 -9.99 14.60
C ASN A 63 -13.92 -9.16 15.75
N THR A 64 -14.74 -9.78 16.60
CA THR A 64 -15.43 -9.11 17.70
C THR A 64 -14.46 -8.44 18.68
N ASN A 65 -13.31 -9.06 18.95
CA ASN A 65 -12.31 -8.49 19.85
C ASN A 65 -11.70 -7.21 19.26
N VAL A 66 -11.39 -7.23 17.95
CA VAL A 66 -10.87 -6.05 17.23
C VAL A 66 -11.90 -4.93 17.23
N ILE A 67 -13.16 -5.23 16.90
CA ILE A 67 -14.25 -4.25 16.90
C ILE A 67 -14.46 -3.64 18.30
N ASN A 68 -14.46 -4.45 19.33
CA ASN A 68 -14.64 -3.96 20.71
C ASN A 68 -13.44 -3.11 21.18
N ALA A 69 -12.22 -3.48 20.80
CA ALA A 69 -11.04 -2.65 21.08
C ALA A 69 -11.11 -1.29 20.38
N MET A 70 -11.58 -1.25 19.12
CA MET A 70 -11.80 0.00 18.39
C MET A 70 -12.87 0.87 19.07
N LYS A 71 -14.02 0.29 19.47
CA LYS A 71 -15.08 1.02 20.20
C LYS A 71 -14.54 1.63 21.48
N LYS A 72 -13.79 0.84 22.27
CA LYS A 72 -13.16 1.33 23.50
C LYS A 72 -12.19 2.49 23.22
N ALA A 73 -11.39 2.41 22.17
CA ALA A 73 -10.49 3.51 21.79
C ALA A 73 -11.26 4.77 21.41
N LEU A 74 -12.34 4.64 20.63
CA LEU A 74 -13.22 5.77 20.27
C LEU A 74 -13.82 6.43 21.50
N ASP A 75 -14.33 5.64 22.45
CA ASP A 75 -14.93 6.17 23.70
C ASP A 75 -13.88 6.87 24.59
N THR A 76 -12.61 6.48 24.49
CA THR A 76 -11.54 6.99 25.35
C THR A 76 -10.86 8.25 24.79
N CYS A 77 -10.60 8.29 23.49
CA CYS A 77 -9.77 9.34 22.87
C CYS A 77 -10.36 9.96 21.60
N GLY A 78 -11.58 9.57 21.21
CA GLY A 78 -12.24 10.10 20.01
C GLY A 78 -11.75 9.48 18.69
N ALA A 79 -12.22 10.05 17.57
CA ALA A 79 -12.14 9.42 16.24
C ALA A 79 -10.91 9.82 15.42
N GLY A 80 -9.95 10.54 15.97
CA GLY A 80 -8.81 11.01 15.18
C GLY A 80 -7.58 11.34 16.00
N SER A 81 -6.44 11.49 15.31
CA SER A 81 -5.18 11.85 15.95
C SER A 81 -4.97 13.34 16.18
N GLY A 82 -5.84 14.19 15.61
CA GLY A 82 -5.82 15.64 15.83
C GLY A 82 -4.72 16.42 15.15
N GLY A 83 -3.78 15.75 14.46
CA GLY A 83 -2.67 16.43 13.79
C GLY A 83 -1.71 15.49 13.08
N THR A 84 -0.65 16.06 12.51
CA THR A 84 0.44 15.28 11.95
C THR A 84 1.30 14.68 13.06
N ARG A 85 1.94 13.55 12.78
CA ARG A 85 2.78 12.84 13.76
C ARG A 85 3.91 13.70 14.33
N ASN A 86 4.48 14.59 13.53
CA ASN A 86 5.62 15.45 13.94
C ASN A 86 5.25 16.53 14.97
N ILE A 87 3.96 16.90 15.05
CA ILE A 87 3.50 18.00 15.90
C ILE A 87 2.75 17.45 17.11
N SER A 88 1.54 16.95 16.89
CA SER A 88 0.65 16.48 17.99
C SER A 88 -0.12 15.20 17.66
N GLY A 89 0.05 14.65 16.44
CA GLY A 89 -0.72 13.51 15.96
C GLY A 89 -0.12 12.14 16.31
N THR A 90 1.00 12.06 17.02
CA THR A 90 1.52 10.79 17.55
C THR A 90 0.76 10.44 18.81
N THR A 91 -0.29 9.62 18.67
CA THR A 91 -1.08 9.13 19.82
C THR A 91 -0.38 7.95 20.51
N HIS A 92 -0.81 7.66 21.73
CA HIS A 92 -0.29 6.49 22.46
C HIS A 92 -0.50 5.16 21.69
N TYR A 93 -1.60 5.04 20.93
CA TYR A 93 -1.86 3.86 20.12
C TYR A 93 -0.85 3.68 18.97
N HIS A 94 -0.33 4.75 18.37
CA HIS A 94 0.78 4.64 17.40
C HIS A 94 2.02 4.03 18.06
N VAL A 95 2.39 4.54 19.24
CA VAL A 95 3.57 4.06 19.98
C VAL A 95 3.45 2.58 20.36
N LEU A 96 2.29 2.19 20.89
CA LEU A 96 2.02 0.79 21.25
C LEU A 96 2.09 -0.13 20.03
N LEU A 97 1.44 0.26 18.92
CA LEU A 97 1.45 -0.56 17.70
C LEU A 97 2.86 -0.68 17.11
N GLU A 98 3.63 0.40 17.07
CA GLU A 98 5.01 0.36 16.58
C GLU A 98 5.88 -0.56 17.43
N LYS A 99 5.69 -0.56 18.75
CA LYS A 99 6.38 -1.48 19.64
C LYS A 99 6.01 -2.96 19.37
N GLU A 100 4.71 -3.26 19.27
CA GLU A 100 4.24 -4.62 18.97
C GLU A 100 4.75 -5.11 17.61
N LEU A 101 4.76 -4.24 16.59
CA LEU A 101 5.30 -4.59 15.27
C LEU A 101 6.81 -4.82 15.30
N ALA A 102 7.56 -4.02 16.04
CA ALA A 102 8.99 -4.21 16.22
C ALA A 102 9.30 -5.55 16.91
N ASP A 103 8.58 -5.86 17.97
CA ASP A 103 8.70 -7.12 18.71
C ASP A 103 8.32 -8.32 17.81
N LEU A 104 7.20 -8.25 17.09
CA LEU A 104 6.74 -9.30 16.17
C LEU A 104 7.79 -9.63 15.10
N HIS A 105 8.46 -8.62 14.57
CA HIS A 105 9.45 -8.76 13.51
C HIS A 105 10.89 -8.89 14.02
N ASN A 106 11.09 -8.94 15.35
CA ASN A 106 12.39 -8.97 15.98
C ASN A 106 13.33 -7.87 15.45
N LYS A 107 12.83 -6.62 15.48
CA LYS A 107 13.53 -5.41 15.05
C LYS A 107 13.62 -4.41 16.21
N GLU A 108 14.59 -3.51 16.13
CA GLU A 108 14.78 -2.47 17.15
C GLU A 108 13.62 -1.46 17.20
N SER A 109 13.00 -1.19 16.06
CA SER A 109 11.90 -0.24 15.96
C SER A 109 11.04 -0.51 14.72
N ALA A 110 9.85 0.04 14.71
CA ALA A 110 8.97 0.10 13.56
C ALA A 110 8.44 1.52 13.37
N LEU A 111 8.02 1.86 12.17
CA LEU A 111 7.42 3.14 11.83
C LEU A 111 6.10 2.90 11.09
N LEU A 112 5.03 3.48 11.62
CA LEU A 112 3.69 3.37 11.05
C LEU A 112 3.44 4.48 10.01
N PHE A 113 2.85 4.12 8.89
CA PHE A 113 2.42 5.01 7.82
C PHE A 113 0.90 4.97 7.64
N THR A 114 0.34 5.97 6.96
CA THR A 114 -1.10 6.09 6.70
C THR A 114 -1.65 5.00 5.76
N SER A 115 -0.80 4.40 4.95
CA SER A 115 -1.15 3.29 4.06
C SER A 115 0.09 2.51 3.64
N GLY A 116 -0.11 1.27 3.14
CA GLY A 116 0.97 0.46 2.56
C GLY A 116 1.60 1.14 1.32
N TYR A 117 0.80 1.87 0.55
CA TYR A 117 1.31 2.64 -0.59
C TYR A 117 2.36 3.66 -0.15
N ILE A 118 2.01 4.50 0.82
CA ILE A 118 2.91 5.54 1.35
C ILE A 118 4.11 4.91 2.08
N SER A 119 3.93 3.79 2.77
CA SER A 119 5.02 3.05 3.39
C SER A 119 6.09 2.65 2.36
N ASN A 120 5.69 2.04 1.26
CA ASN A 120 6.60 1.61 0.20
C ASN A 120 7.27 2.81 -0.50
N GLU A 121 6.47 3.83 -0.86
CA GLU A 121 6.96 5.02 -1.54
C GLU A 121 7.96 5.78 -0.67
N ALA A 122 7.60 6.11 0.57
CA ALA A 122 8.45 6.87 1.48
C ALA A 122 9.73 6.11 1.85
N THR A 123 9.62 4.80 2.12
CA THR A 123 10.78 3.98 2.50
C THR A 123 11.79 3.90 1.36
N LEU A 124 11.35 3.51 0.17
CA LEU A 124 12.25 3.34 -0.97
C LEU A 124 12.84 4.69 -1.44
N SER A 125 12.02 5.74 -1.48
CA SER A 125 12.52 7.07 -1.86
C SER A 125 13.57 7.60 -0.89
N THR A 126 13.31 7.48 0.42
CA THR A 126 14.21 8.01 1.45
C THR A 126 15.51 7.20 1.53
N LEU A 127 15.42 5.86 1.63
CA LEU A 127 16.61 5.03 1.78
C LEU A 127 17.52 5.11 0.55
N ALA A 128 16.95 5.02 -0.65
CA ALA A 128 17.73 5.04 -1.87
C ALA A 128 18.34 6.41 -2.18
N SER A 129 17.68 7.53 -1.81
CA SER A 129 18.25 8.88 -1.97
C SER A 129 19.31 9.22 -0.93
N THR A 130 19.25 8.60 0.26
CA THR A 130 20.21 8.85 1.35
C THR A 130 21.54 8.13 1.10
N LEU A 131 21.52 6.97 0.48
CA LEU A 131 22.73 6.19 0.22
C LEU A 131 23.49 6.75 -1.00
N PRO A 132 24.78 7.07 -0.90
CA PRO A 132 25.55 7.67 -1.99
C PRO A 132 25.67 6.68 -3.17
N ASN A 133 25.33 7.14 -4.37
CA ASN A 133 25.40 6.33 -5.61
C ASN A 133 24.64 5.01 -5.55
N CYS A 134 23.57 4.93 -4.78
CA CYS A 134 22.77 3.72 -4.59
C CYS A 134 22.18 3.19 -5.89
N TYR A 135 22.17 1.86 -6.03
CA TYR A 135 21.42 1.15 -7.05
C TYR A 135 20.26 0.39 -6.43
N VAL A 136 19.07 0.54 -7.02
CA VAL A 136 17.90 -0.23 -6.62
C VAL A 136 17.63 -1.32 -7.66
N PHE A 137 17.73 -2.57 -7.24
CA PHE A 137 17.33 -3.73 -8.04
C PHE A 137 15.83 -3.99 -7.77
N SER A 138 15.01 -3.84 -8.80
CA SER A 138 13.56 -4.00 -8.71
C SER A 138 13.09 -5.21 -9.48
N ASP A 139 12.27 -6.06 -8.86
CA ASP A 139 11.52 -7.07 -9.60
C ASP A 139 10.62 -6.37 -10.64
N GLU A 140 10.49 -6.96 -11.84
CA GLU A 140 9.74 -6.36 -12.94
C GLU A 140 8.23 -6.24 -12.68
N LEU A 141 7.69 -7.05 -11.75
CA LEU A 141 6.27 -7.04 -11.38
C LEU A 141 5.97 -6.33 -10.05
N ASN A 142 6.94 -5.61 -9.49
CA ASN A 142 6.71 -4.86 -8.24
C ASN A 142 5.50 -3.93 -8.33
N HIS A 143 4.81 -3.79 -7.20
CA HIS A 143 3.67 -2.91 -7.06
C HIS A 143 4.00 -1.45 -7.41
N SER A 144 3.02 -0.72 -7.93
CA SER A 144 3.16 0.67 -8.37
C SER A 144 3.72 1.62 -7.29
N SER A 145 3.44 1.39 -6.02
CA SER A 145 3.98 2.17 -4.90
C SER A 145 5.51 2.04 -4.78
N MET A 146 6.03 0.83 -4.99
CA MET A 146 7.49 0.58 -4.98
C MET A 146 8.15 1.24 -6.19
N ILE A 147 7.54 1.09 -7.37
CA ILE A 147 8.02 1.76 -8.60
C ILE A 147 8.06 3.27 -8.42
N GLN A 148 7.04 3.85 -7.78
CA GLN A 148 6.97 5.29 -7.52
C GLN A 148 8.04 5.74 -6.52
N GLY A 149 8.24 5.00 -5.43
CA GLY A 149 9.30 5.28 -4.45
C GLY A 149 10.70 5.23 -5.07
N ILE A 150 10.98 4.23 -5.92
CA ILE A 150 12.24 4.12 -6.64
C ILE A 150 12.43 5.30 -7.60
N ARG A 151 11.40 5.73 -8.30
CA ARG A 151 11.45 6.92 -9.18
C ARG A 151 11.73 8.19 -8.39
N ALA A 152 11.01 8.38 -7.28
CA ALA A 152 11.15 9.56 -6.44
C ALA A 152 12.52 9.69 -5.77
N SER A 153 13.22 8.57 -5.52
CA SER A 153 14.55 8.57 -4.95
C SER A 153 15.63 9.19 -5.85
N GLY A 154 15.43 9.20 -7.17
CA GLY A 154 16.45 9.55 -8.15
C GLY A 154 17.61 8.56 -8.26
N ALA A 155 17.63 7.48 -7.49
CA ALA A 155 18.66 6.45 -7.53
C ALA A 155 18.65 5.68 -8.86
N LYS A 156 19.80 5.11 -9.21
CA LYS A 156 19.91 4.25 -10.39
C LYS A 156 19.13 2.97 -10.16
N LYS A 157 18.30 2.57 -11.13
CA LYS A 157 17.49 1.35 -11.02
C LYS A 157 17.92 0.31 -12.05
N ILE A 158 17.90 -0.95 -11.64
CA ILE A 158 18.10 -2.13 -12.47
C ILE A 158 16.90 -3.04 -12.27
N ILE A 159 16.16 -3.33 -13.34
CA ILE A 159 15.01 -4.23 -13.29
C ILE A 159 15.50 -5.65 -13.55
N PHE A 160 15.15 -6.60 -12.69
CA PHE A 160 15.41 -8.02 -12.90
C PHE A 160 14.13 -8.79 -13.20
N LYS A 161 14.26 -9.92 -13.87
CA LYS A 161 13.13 -10.77 -14.25
C LYS A 161 12.41 -11.30 -13.03
N HIS A 162 11.08 -11.36 -13.11
CA HIS A 162 10.23 -11.81 -12.02
C HIS A 162 10.68 -13.15 -11.43
N ASN A 163 10.92 -13.15 -10.11
CA ASN A 163 11.39 -14.31 -9.35
C ASN A 163 12.67 -15.00 -9.89
N ASP A 164 13.43 -14.33 -10.74
CA ASP A 164 14.67 -14.89 -11.30
C ASP A 164 15.91 -14.47 -10.48
N VAL A 165 16.24 -15.29 -9.48
CA VAL A 165 17.43 -15.08 -8.64
C VAL A 165 18.73 -15.12 -9.44
N LYS A 166 18.80 -15.87 -10.55
CA LYS A 166 20.01 -15.96 -11.38
C LYS A 166 20.23 -14.67 -12.17
N ASP A 167 19.16 -14.09 -12.72
CA ASP A 167 19.22 -12.78 -13.39
C ASP A 167 19.62 -11.68 -12.41
N LEU A 168 19.02 -11.67 -11.20
CA LEU A 168 19.39 -10.74 -10.13
C LEU A 168 20.88 -10.87 -9.76
N GLN A 169 21.36 -12.08 -9.49
CA GLN A 169 22.76 -12.33 -9.14
C GLN A 169 23.73 -11.89 -10.24
N LYS A 170 23.39 -12.15 -11.51
CA LYS A 170 24.18 -11.68 -12.66
C LYS A 170 24.33 -10.17 -12.64
N LYS A 171 23.21 -9.46 -12.51
CA LYS A 171 23.17 -7.98 -12.52
C LYS A 171 23.88 -7.37 -11.30
N ILE A 172 23.80 -7.97 -10.14
CA ILE A 172 24.53 -7.53 -8.95
C ILE A 172 26.05 -7.65 -9.15
N LYS A 173 26.53 -8.73 -9.77
CA LYS A 173 27.96 -8.96 -10.03
C LYS A 173 28.58 -7.98 -11.02
N GLU A 174 27.77 -7.30 -11.84
CA GLU A 174 28.23 -6.27 -12.77
C GLU A 174 28.61 -4.95 -12.07
N LEU A 175 28.26 -4.81 -10.78
CA LEU A 175 28.56 -3.62 -9.99
C LEU A 175 29.63 -3.91 -8.95
N ASP A 176 30.43 -2.89 -8.65
CA ASP A 176 31.40 -2.94 -7.56
C ASP A 176 30.71 -3.30 -6.22
N LYS A 177 31.42 -4.09 -5.40
CA LYS A 177 30.91 -4.56 -4.11
C LYS A 177 30.61 -3.44 -3.13
N ASP A 178 31.37 -2.36 -3.19
CA ASP A 178 31.29 -1.23 -2.26
C ASP A 178 30.14 -0.25 -2.59
N ILE A 179 29.53 -0.39 -3.75
CA ILE A 179 28.37 0.42 -4.12
C ILE A 179 27.15 -0.04 -3.33
N PRO A 180 26.44 0.86 -2.61
CA PRO A 180 25.19 0.55 -1.91
C PRO A 180 24.13 -0.02 -2.86
N LYS A 181 23.46 -1.08 -2.43
CA LYS A 181 22.46 -1.80 -3.21
C LYS A 181 21.21 -2.05 -2.39
N ILE A 182 20.05 -1.75 -2.93
CA ILE A 182 18.75 -2.11 -2.37
C ILE A 182 18.10 -3.10 -3.32
N ILE A 183 17.62 -4.23 -2.80
CA ILE A 183 16.85 -5.21 -3.56
C ILE A 183 15.39 -5.07 -3.13
N ALA A 184 14.52 -4.71 -4.08
CA ALA A 184 13.10 -4.49 -3.86
C ALA A 184 12.28 -5.58 -4.55
N PHE A 185 11.52 -6.34 -3.76
CA PHE A 185 10.64 -7.41 -4.24
C PHE A 185 9.49 -7.63 -3.24
N GLU A 186 8.49 -8.39 -3.63
CA GLU A 186 7.32 -8.70 -2.80
C GLU A 186 7.23 -10.20 -2.51
N SER A 187 6.60 -10.55 -1.39
CA SER A 187 6.29 -11.95 -1.06
C SER A 187 5.02 -12.43 -1.76
N VAL A 188 4.07 -11.51 -2.02
CA VAL A 188 2.82 -11.76 -2.74
C VAL A 188 2.61 -10.61 -3.71
N TYR A 189 2.58 -10.90 -4.99
CA TYR A 189 2.40 -9.94 -6.07
C TYR A 189 0.91 -9.78 -6.41
N SER A 190 0.52 -8.55 -6.81
CA SER A 190 -0.85 -8.22 -7.22
C SER A 190 -1.13 -8.54 -8.69
#